data_23b6441dd72df81db2f1684d699ace64
#
_entry.id   23b6441dd72df81db2f1684d699ace64
#
_cell.length_a   1.000
_cell.length_b   1.000
_cell.length_c   1.000
_cell.angle_alpha   90.00
_cell.angle_beta   90.00
_cell.angle_gamma   90.00
#
_symmetry.space_group_name_H-M   'P 1'
#
loop_
_entity.id
_entity.type
_entity.pdbx_description
1 polymer ?
#
loop_
_entity_poly.entity_id
_entity_poly.type
_entity_poly.pdbx_seq_one_letter_code
_entity_poly.pdbx_strand_id
1 'polypeptide(L)'
;MRFTDKVVVITGAAQGIGRQTAEQAAADGAALLLIDRSSYVHELAATLAQSGCLVLALEADLEAWESTEQAFAAGVAHFGRIDVLINNVGGTIWARPFAEYQPEQIEKEIRRSLFPTLWGCRAALPWMLKQGKGSIVNISSVATAGVNRVPYSAAKGGVNALTRSIAMEYSGSGIRINAVAPGGTEAPPRLTPRNEEQPSEQEKAWYQQVVDQTV
;
A
#
# COMPACT_ATOMS: atom_id res chain seq x y z
N MET A 1 25.13 -0.20 2.16
CA MET A 1 23.70 -0.51 1.98
C MET A 1 22.94 0.81 1.90
N ARG A 2 21.91 0.90 1.05
CA ARG A 2 21.19 2.17 0.76
C ARG A 2 20.32 2.66 1.92
N PHE A 3 19.88 1.77 2.78
CA PHE A 3 18.94 2.07 3.87
C PHE A 3 19.53 1.86 5.28
N THR A 4 20.87 1.80 5.39
CA THR A 4 21.53 1.78 6.72
C THR A 4 21.02 2.95 7.58
N ASP A 5 20.66 2.66 8.83
CA ASP A 5 20.11 3.65 9.80
C ASP A 5 18.78 4.29 9.36
N LYS A 6 18.01 3.64 8.47
CA LYS A 6 16.68 4.08 8.05
C LYS A 6 15.60 3.16 8.55
N VAL A 7 14.51 3.75 9.00
CA VAL A 7 13.26 3.06 9.30
C VAL A 7 12.32 3.18 8.11
N VAL A 8 11.99 2.05 7.50
CA VAL A 8 11.08 1.96 6.35
C VAL A 8 9.77 1.32 6.80
N VAL A 9 8.68 2.05 6.66
CA VAL A 9 7.31 1.56 6.90
C VAL A 9 6.74 1.04 5.59
N ILE A 10 6.24 -0.19 5.58
CA ILE A 10 5.62 -0.81 4.41
C ILE A 10 4.24 -1.31 4.78
N THR A 11 3.22 -0.79 4.11
CA THR A 11 1.84 -1.22 4.29
C THR A 11 1.44 -2.29 3.26
N GLY A 12 0.59 -3.24 3.66
CA GLY A 12 0.26 -4.37 2.81
C GLY A 12 1.47 -5.28 2.56
N ALA A 13 2.26 -5.52 3.61
CA ALA A 13 3.56 -6.16 3.53
C ALA A 13 3.52 -7.70 3.46
N ALA A 14 2.38 -8.32 3.80
CA ALA A 14 2.32 -9.79 3.92
C ALA A 14 2.53 -10.55 2.60
N GLN A 15 2.26 -9.92 1.46
CA GLN A 15 2.29 -10.60 0.15
C GLN A 15 2.57 -9.63 -1.02
N GLY A 16 2.87 -10.19 -2.19
CA GLY A 16 3.00 -9.47 -3.46
C GLY A 16 4.07 -8.37 -3.44
N ILE A 17 3.75 -7.19 -4.01
CA ILE A 17 4.69 -6.07 -4.12
C ILE A 17 5.20 -5.63 -2.73
N GLY A 18 4.33 -5.56 -1.73
CA GLY A 18 4.72 -5.15 -0.38
C GLY A 18 5.75 -6.09 0.24
N ARG A 19 5.56 -7.41 0.11
CA ARG A 19 6.50 -8.42 0.59
C ARG A 19 7.86 -8.31 -0.10
N GLN A 20 7.87 -8.27 -1.43
CA GLN A 20 9.11 -8.13 -2.20
C GLN A 20 9.85 -6.83 -1.86
N THR A 21 9.11 -5.75 -1.63
CA THR A 21 9.67 -4.46 -1.19
C THR A 21 10.30 -4.58 0.20
N ALA A 22 9.66 -5.32 1.12
CA ALA A 22 10.19 -5.53 2.46
C ALA A 22 11.48 -6.37 2.43
N GLU A 23 11.50 -7.47 1.66
CA GLU A 23 12.67 -8.32 1.47
C GLU A 23 13.85 -7.52 0.88
N GLN A 24 13.60 -6.71 -0.15
CA GLN A 24 14.63 -5.87 -0.75
C GLN A 24 15.12 -4.77 0.18
N ALA A 25 14.22 -4.10 0.92
CA ALA A 25 14.61 -3.06 1.87
C ALA A 25 15.44 -3.64 3.02
N ALA A 26 15.12 -4.84 3.52
CA ALA A 26 15.92 -5.55 4.51
C ALA A 26 17.33 -5.85 3.98
N ALA A 27 17.44 -6.39 2.74
CA ALA A 27 18.72 -6.67 2.10
C ALA A 27 19.56 -5.40 1.90
N ASP A 28 18.93 -4.23 1.75
CA ASP A 28 19.58 -2.93 1.67
C ASP A 28 19.88 -2.28 3.05
N GLY A 29 19.61 -2.98 4.15
CA GLY A 29 19.98 -2.59 5.52
C GLY A 29 18.96 -1.73 6.27
N ALA A 30 17.69 -1.73 5.85
CA ALA A 30 16.61 -1.02 6.56
C ALA A 30 16.23 -1.70 7.87
N ALA A 31 15.83 -0.91 8.87
CA ALA A 31 14.90 -1.35 9.91
C ALA A 31 13.47 -1.24 9.38
N LEU A 32 12.61 -2.22 9.65
CA LEU A 32 11.31 -2.34 9.01
C LEU A 32 10.14 -2.29 9.99
N LEU A 33 9.17 -1.43 9.72
CA LEU A 33 7.81 -1.54 10.25
C LEU A 33 6.91 -2.12 9.16
N LEU A 34 6.45 -3.34 9.35
CA LEU A 34 5.57 -4.05 8.42
C LEU A 34 4.15 -4.03 8.95
N ILE A 35 3.21 -3.52 8.17
CA ILE A 35 1.80 -3.44 8.55
C ILE A 35 0.94 -4.14 7.52
N ASP A 36 0.13 -5.08 7.95
CA ASP A 36 -0.86 -5.77 7.12
C ASP A 36 -2.07 -6.16 7.98
N ARG A 37 -3.21 -6.38 7.38
CA ARG A 37 -4.38 -6.96 8.07
C ARG A 37 -4.28 -8.48 8.24
N SER A 38 -3.35 -9.11 7.55
CA SER A 38 -3.15 -10.56 7.54
C SER A 38 -2.03 -10.95 8.49
N SER A 39 -2.24 -12.00 9.30
CA SER A 39 -1.23 -12.57 10.21
C SER A 39 0.02 -13.08 9.51
N TYR A 40 -0.02 -13.34 8.20
CA TYR A 40 1.17 -13.68 7.40
C TYR A 40 2.29 -12.63 7.47
N VAL A 41 2.00 -11.41 7.91
CA VAL A 41 3.02 -10.37 8.14
C VAL A 41 4.01 -10.79 9.22
N HIS A 42 3.58 -11.57 10.21
CA HIS A 42 4.47 -12.08 11.27
C HIS A 42 5.43 -13.17 10.77
N GLU A 43 4.99 -14.02 9.85
CA GLU A 43 5.85 -15.02 9.21
C GLU A 43 6.98 -14.35 8.42
N LEU A 44 6.64 -13.30 7.65
CA LEU A 44 7.63 -12.51 6.95
C LEU A 44 8.62 -11.85 7.92
N ALA A 45 8.12 -11.23 8.99
CA ALA A 45 8.98 -10.61 9.99
C ALA A 45 9.92 -11.62 10.65
N ALA A 46 9.43 -12.82 11.00
CA ALA A 46 10.27 -13.88 11.56
C ALA A 46 11.38 -14.29 10.60
N THR A 47 11.08 -14.43 9.30
CA THR A 47 12.07 -14.75 8.26
C THR A 47 13.14 -13.65 8.14
N LEU A 48 12.73 -12.39 8.11
CA LEU A 48 13.65 -11.25 8.00
C LEU A 48 14.51 -11.08 9.25
N ALA A 49 13.94 -11.32 10.44
CA ALA A 49 14.69 -11.28 11.70
C ALA A 49 15.78 -12.34 11.76
N GLN A 50 15.55 -13.55 11.22
CA GLN A 50 16.58 -14.61 11.12
C GLN A 50 17.76 -14.17 10.25
N SER A 51 17.54 -13.28 9.28
CA SER A 51 18.59 -12.69 8.43
C SER A 51 19.25 -11.46 9.07
N GLY A 52 18.94 -11.15 10.34
CA GLY A 52 19.52 -10.02 11.09
C GLY A 52 18.84 -8.68 10.86
N CYS A 53 17.69 -8.63 10.17
CA CYS A 53 16.92 -7.40 10.00
C CYS A 53 16.21 -7.00 11.31
N LEU A 54 16.34 -5.73 11.70
CA LEU A 54 15.52 -5.17 12.78
C LEU A 54 14.10 -4.91 12.24
N VAL A 55 13.11 -5.67 12.70
CA VAL A 55 11.75 -5.65 12.14
C VAL A 55 10.69 -5.72 13.23
N LEU A 56 9.65 -4.90 13.07
CA LEU A 56 8.39 -4.95 13.83
C LEU A 56 7.26 -5.21 12.86
N ALA A 57 6.45 -6.24 13.10
CA ALA A 57 5.23 -6.52 12.34
C ALA A 57 3.99 -6.23 13.18
N LEU A 58 2.99 -5.60 12.58
CA LEU A 58 1.72 -5.27 13.21
C LEU A 58 0.55 -5.67 12.33
N GLU A 59 -0.42 -6.35 12.90
CA GLU A 59 -1.72 -6.58 12.27
C GLU A 59 -2.60 -5.34 12.46
N ALA A 60 -3.02 -4.71 11.36
CA ALA A 60 -3.88 -3.53 11.40
C ALA A 60 -4.72 -3.41 10.13
N ASP A 61 -5.99 -3.02 10.29
CA ASP A 61 -6.84 -2.63 9.17
C ASP A 61 -6.62 -1.14 8.86
N LEU A 62 -5.92 -0.88 7.77
CA LEU A 62 -5.60 0.48 7.33
C LEU A 62 -6.74 1.18 6.58
N GLU A 63 -7.90 0.54 6.42
CA GLU A 63 -9.12 1.19 5.97
C GLU A 63 -9.75 2.05 7.08
N ALA A 64 -9.35 1.85 8.35
CA ALA A 64 -9.77 2.61 9.52
C ALA A 64 -8.66 3.54 10.04
N TRP A 65 -9.03 4.79 10.37
CA TRP A 65 -8.08 5.78 10.87
C TRP A 65 -7.45 5.37 12.20
N GLU A 66 -8.28 4.98 13.17
CA GLU A 66 -7.84 4.65 14.53
C GLU A 66 -6.82 3.51 14.54
N SER A 67 -7.08 2.47 13.74
CA SER A 67 -6.16 1.33 13.58
C SER A 67 -4.84 1.76 12.92
N THR A 68 -4.91 2.64 11.92
CA THR A 68 -3.73 3.19 11.26
C THR A 68 -2.90 4.04 12.23
N GLU A 69 -3.53 4.97 12.96
CA GLU A 69 -2.87 5.84 13.92
C GLU A 69 -2.14 5.04 15.00
N GLN A 70 -2.80 4.03 15.56
CA GLN A 70 -2.21 3.15 16.58
C GLN A 70 -1.01 2.37 16.05
N ALA A 71 -1.09 1.81 14.84
CA ALA A 71 0.01 1.07 14.24
C ALA A 71 1.24 1.96 13.99
N PHE A 72 1.04 3.17 13.47
CA PHE A 72 2.13 4.12 13.27
C PHE A 72 2.72 4.62 14.58
N ALA A 73 1.89 4.91 15.59
CA ALA A 73 2.36 5.32 16.93
C ALA A 73 3.20 4.21 17.57
N ALA A 74 2.77 2.94 17.51
CA ALA A 74 3.53 1.80 17.99
C ALA A 74 4.89 1.66 17.27
N GLY A 75 4.91 1.84 15.94
CA GLY A 75 6.14 1.83 15.17
C GLY A 75 7.11 2.94 15.59
N VAL A 76 6.61 4.15 15.80
CA VAL A 76 7.44 5.27 16.28
C VAL A 76 7.91 5.04 17.72
N ALA A 77 7.08 4.51 18.59
CA ALA A 77 7.49 4.15 19.95
C ALA A 77 8.65 3.12 19.97
N HIS A 78 8.66 2.19 18.99
CA HIS A 78 9.69 1.17 18.86
C HIS A 78 10.99 1.69 18.22
N PHE A 79 10.89 2.45 17.10
CA PHE A 79 12.06 2.85 16.32
C PHE A 79 12.50 4.30 16.54
N GLY A 80 11.68 5.14 17.17
CA GLY A 80 11.94 6.56 17.39
C GLY A 80 11.78 7.45 16.17
N ARG A 81 11.56 6.90 14.97
CA ARG A 81 11.54 7.63 13.69
C ARG A 81 10.81 6.91 12.56
N ILE A 82 10.48 7.65 11.51
CA ILE A 82 10.05 7.14 10.21
C ILE A 82 10.81 7.89 9.12
N ASP A 83 11.66 7.20 8.34
CA ASP A 83 12.41 7.83 7.24
C ASP A 83 11.72 7.66 5.89
N VAL A 84 11.12 6.48 5.68
CA VAL A 84 10.43 6.14 4.43
C VAL A 84 9.08 5.51 4.76
N LEU A 85 8.05 5.93 4.02
CA LEU A 85 6.75 5.26 4.01
C LEU A 85 6.45 4.75 2.60
N ILE A 86 6.06 3.48 2.50
CA ILE A 86 5.57 2.86 1.27
C ILE A 86 4.11 2.46 1.49
N ASN A 87 3.19 3.26 0.97
CA ASN A 87 1.76 2.99 0.96
C ASN A 87 1.44 2.04 -0.20
N ASN A 88 1.31 0.74 0.11
CA ASN A 88 1.10 -0.28 -0.90
C ASN A 88 -0.28 -0.96 -0.81
N VAL A 89 -1.05 -0.75 0.26
CA VAL A 89 -2.40 -1.35 0.38
C VAL A 89 -3.31 -0.89 -0.75
N GLY A 90 -4.01 -1.83 -1.36
CA GLY A 90 -4.99 -1.59 -2.41
C GLY A 90 -5.08 -2.74 -3.41
N GLY A 91 -5.88 -2.55 -4.43
CA GLY A 91 -6.05 -3.49 -5.54
C GLY A 91 -7.51 -3.75 -5.86
N THR A 92 -7.81 -3.94 -7.14
CA THR A 92 -9.15 -4.27 -7.66
C THR A 92 -9.76 -5.46 -6.92
N ILE A 93 -10.97 -5.31 -6.44
CA ILE A 93 -11.76 -6.37 -5.79
C ILE A 93 -12.61 -7.08 -6.85
N TRP A 94 -13.34 -6.31 -7.64
CA TRP A 94 -14.20 -6.79 -8.73
C TRP A 94 -13.77 -6.21 -10.08
N ALA A 95 -13.98 -7.00 -11.12
CA ALA A 95 -13.85 -6.56 -12.51
C ALA A 95 -15.20 -6.76 -13.20
N ARG A 96 -15.91 -5.63 -13.46
CA ARG A 96 -17.22 -5.66 -14.14
C ARG A 96 -17.52 -4.30 -14.80
N PRO A 97 -18.40 -4.23 -15.80
CA PRO A 97 -18.88 -2.97 -16.34
C PRO A 97 -19.41 -2.06 -15.25
N PHE A 98 -19.24 -0.75 -15.37
CA PHE A 98 -19.60 0.18 -14.30
C PHE A 98 -21.09 0.13 -13.94
N ALA A 99 -21.97 -0.07 -14.93
CA ALA A 99 -23.42 -0.20 -14.70
C ALA A 99 -23.81 -1.45 -13.87
N GLU A 100 -22.92 -2.43 -13.75
CA GLU A 100 -23.14 -3.67 -12.99
C GLU A 100 -22.62 -3.60 -11.54
N TYR A 101 -21.93 -2.52 -11.17
CA TYR A 101 -21.47 -2.33 -9.80
C TYR A 101 -22.63 -1.98 -8.88
N GLN A 102 -22.74 -2.69 -7.76
CA GLN A 102 -23.61 -2.26 -6.68
C GLN A 102 -22.98 -1.10 -5.91
N PRO A 103 -23.77 -0.17 -5.32
CA PRO A 103 -23.24 0.97 -4.58
C PRO A 103 -22.21 0.59 -3.50
N GLU A 104 -22.48 -0.49 -2.75
CA GLU A 104 -21.63 -0.99 -1.68
C GLU A 104 -20.28 -1.50 -2.21
N GLN A 105 -20.27 -2.05 -3.42
CA GLN A 105 -19.03 -2.48 -4.09
C GLN A 105 -18.19 -1.28 -4.51
N ILE A 106 -18.82 -0.22 -4.99
CA ILE A 106 -18.13 1.05 -5.32
C ILE A 106 -17.47 1.63 -4.07
N GLU A 107 -18.21 1.74 -2.97
CA GLU A 107 -17.69 2.23 -1.69
C GLU A 107 -16.53 1.37 -1.19
N LYS A 108 -16.65 0.06 -1.24
CA LYS A 108 -15.61 -0.88 -0.79
C LYS A 108 -14.34 -0.78 -1.65
N GLU A 109 -14.44 -0.61 -2.97
CA GLU A 109 -13.28 -0.38 -3.85
C GLU A 109 -12.56 0.91 -3.52
N ILE A 110 -13.31 2.01 -3.32
CA ILE A 110 -12.74 3.32 -2.95
C ILE A 110 -12.09 3.22 -1.58
N ARG A 111 -12.78 2.67 -0.60
CA ARG A 111 -12.27 2.50 0.76
C ARG A 111 -10.96 1.71 0.77
N ARG A 112 -10.95 0.54 0.12
CA ARG A 112 -9.79 -0.34 0.03
C ARG A 112 -8.58 0.29 -0.66
N SER A 113 -8.78 1.08 -1.71
CA SER A 113 -7.70 1.47 -2.61
C SER A 113 -7.27 2.94 -2.48
N LEU A 114 -7.99 3.76 -1.68
CA LEU A 114 -7.67 5.16 -1.43
C LEU A 114 -7.39 5.45 0.05
N PHE A 115 -8.28 5.01 0.97
CA PHE A 115 -8.18 5.39 2.38
C PHE A 115 -6.88 4.96 3.06
N PRO A 116 -6.33 3.73 2.84
CA PRO A 116 -5.04 3.35 3.43
C PRO A 116 -3.89 4.29 3.06
N THR A 117 -3.91 4.83 1.83
CA THR A 117 -2.89 5.80 1.40
C THR A 117 -3.09 7.16 2.06
N LEU A 118 -4.35 7.63 2.18
CA LEU A 118 -4.68 8.88 2.89
C LEU A 118 -4.24 8.79 4.36
N TRP A 119 -4.65 7.72 5.04
CA TRP A 119 -4.34 7.51 6.45
C TRP A 119 -2.86 7.31 6.71
N GLY A 120 -2.16 6.53 5.88
CA GLY A 120 -0.72 6.33 5.99
C GLY A 120 0.06 7.64 5.83
N CYS A 121 -0.28 8.46 4.83
CA CYS A 121 0.31 9.79 4.68
C CYS A 121 0.01 10.67 5.91
N ARG A 122 -1.26 10.73 6.36
CA ARG A 122 -1.67 11.53 7.52
C ARG A 122 -0.95 11.11 8.80
N ALA A 123 -0.72 9.79 9.00
CA ALA A 123 -0.06 9.26 10.18
C ALA A 123 1.47 9.51 10.17
N ALA A 124 2.13 9.44 9.02
CA ALA A 124 3.58 9.60 8.92
C ALA A 124 4.04 11.06 8.89
N LEU A 125 3.29 11.93 8.22
CA LEU A 125 3.67 13.33 7.99
C LEU A 125 4.08 14.09 9.25
N PRO A 126 3.35 14.05 10.39
CA PRO A 126 3.75 14.79 11.59
C PRO A 126 5.13 14.40 12.12
N TRP A 127 5.48 13.12 12.03
CA TRP A 127 6.78 12.60 12.46
C TRP A 127 7.89 13.02 11.50
N MET A 128 7.66 12.93 10.19
CA MET A 128 8.61 13.37 9.18
C MET A 128 8.85 14.89 9.23
N LEU A 129 7.80 15.69 9.49
CA LEU A 129 7.92 17.14 9.68
C LEU A 129 8.76 17.48 10.91
N LYS A 130 8.53 16.80 12.03
CA LYS A 130 9.34 16.95 13.24
C LYS A 130 10.81 16.60 13.02
N GLN A 131 11.09 15.65 12.12
CA GLN A 131 12.44 15.23 11.73
C GLN A 131 13.09 16.19 10.69
N GLY A 132 12.31 17.04 10.03
CA GLY A 132 12.74 17.89 8.92
C GLY A 132 13.10 17.10 7.65
N LYS A 133 12.72 15.83 7.56
CA LYS A 133 13.02 14.96 6.41
C LYS A 133 12.10 13.73 6.37
N GLY A 134 11.81 13.25 5.16
CA GLY A 134 11.05 12.04 4.92
C GLY A 134 10.90 11.72 3.44
N SER A 135 10.57 10.49 3.12
CA SER A 135 10.24 10.08 1.76
C SER A 135 9.01 9.19 1.76
N ILE A 136 7.99 9.57 1.00
CA ILE A 136 6.76 8.79 0.85
C ILE A 136 6.66 8.29 -0.58
N VAL A 137 6.36 7.01 -0.74
CA VAL A 137 6.06 6.37 -2.02
C VAL A 137 4.67 5.76 -1.96
N ASN A 138 3.78 6.24 -2.80
CA ASN A 138 2.43 5.74 -2.93
C ASN A 138 2.34 4.79 -4.12
N ILE A 139 1.86 3.56 -3.91
CA ILE A 139 1.63 2.62 -5.00
C ILE A 139 0.28 2.94 -5.64
N SER A 140 0.36 3.59 -6.80
CA SER A 140 -0.75 3.89 -7.69
C SER A 140 -1.01 2.71 -8.65
N SER A 141 -1.41 2.98 -9.88
CA SER A 141 -1.60 1.99 -10.95
C SER A 141 -1.65 2.69 -12.30
N VAL A 142 -1.23 2.02 -13.38
CA VAL A 142 -1.56 2.44 -14.75
C VAL A 142 -3.07 2.41 -15.01
N ALA A 143 -3.82 1.70 -14.16
CA ALA A 143 -5.27 1.53 -14.24
C ALA A 143 -6.09 2.77 -13.84
N THR A 144 -5.51 3.97 -13.86
CA THR A 144 -6.28 5.22 -13.72
C THR A 144 -7.17 5.53 -14.92
N ALA A 145 -7.11 4.70 -15.98
CA ALA A 145 -7.96 4.73 -17.16
C ALA A 145 -8.31 3.29 -17.62
N GLY A 146 -8.69 2.42 -16.70
CA GLY A 146 -8.92 0.99 -16.99
C GLY A 146 -10.39 0.64 -17.20
N VAL A 147 -10.68 -0.34 -18.10
CA VAL A 147 -12.02 -0.91 -18.31
C VAL A 147 -12.41 -1.82 -17.14
N ASN A 148 -13.70 -2.03 -16.93
CA ASN A 148 -14.29 -2.95 -15.96
C ASN A 148 -13.85 -2.76 -14.49
N ARG A 149 -13.23 -1.62 -14.14
CA ARG A 149 -12.73 -1.31 -12.79
C ARG A 149 -12.78 0.18 -12.47
N VAL A 150 -13.87 0.84 -12.91
CA VAL A 150 -14.02 2.30 -12.76
C VAL A 150 -13.83 2.79 -11.32
N PRO A 151 -14.41 2.15 -10.27
CA PRO A 151 -14.18 2.60 -8.90
C PRO A 151 -12.72 2.49 -8.45
N TYR A 152 -12.02 1.42 -8.83
CA TYR A 152 -10.59 1.28 -8.58
C TYR A 152 -9.77 2.34 -9.33
N SER A 153 -10.11 2.63 -10.59
CA SER A 153 -9.46 3.68 -11.38
C SER A 153 -9.64 5.05 -10.72
N ALA A 154 -10.84 5.36 -10.22
CA ALA A 154 -11.12 6.58 -9.48
C ALA A 154 -10.29 6.66 -8.19
N ALA A 155 -10.19 5.57 -7.42
CA ALA A 155 -9.37 5.51 -6.21
C ALA A 155 -7.88 5.76 -6.53
N LYS A 156 -7.34 5.14 -7.56
CA LYS A 156 -5.92 5.32 -7.95
C LYS A 156 -5.66 6.68 -8.61
N GLY A 157 -6.63 7.25 -9.30
CA GLY A 157 -6.62 8.67 -9.69
C GLY A 157 -6.55 9.59 -8.48
N GLY A 158 -7.31 9.29 -7.43
CA GLY A 158 -7.24 9.95 -6.13
C GLY A 158 -5.84 9.85 -5.49
N VAL A 159 -5.20 8.69 -5.53
CA VAL A 159 -3.81 8.52 -5.06
C VAL A 159 -2.83 9.41 -5.82
N ASN A 160 -2.98 9.56 -7.14
CA ASN A 160 -2.16 10.47 -7.92
C ASN A 160 -2.40 11.93 -7.56
N ALA A 161 -3.65 12.32 -7.35
CA ALA A 161 -4.02 13.67 -6.95
C ALA A 161 -3.48 14.02 -5.56
N LEU A 162 -3.71 13.16 -4.55
CA LEU A 162 -3.21 13.39 -3.18
C LEU A 162 -1.68 13.47 -3.14
N THR A 163 -0.99 12.66 -3.94
CA THR A 163 0.49 12.70 -4.02
C THR A 163 0.98 14.06 -4.48
N ARG A 164 0.38 14.62 -5.53
CA ARG A 164 0.73 15.95 -6.03
C ARG A 164 0.39 17.05 -5.03
N SER A 165 -0.79 16.98 -4.41
CA SER A 165 -1.24 17.99 -3.44
C SER A 165 -0.33 18.02 -2.22
N ILE A 166 0.03 16.87 -1.64
CA ILE A 166 0.97 16.81 -0.51
C ILE A 166 2.36 17.29 -0.92
N ALA A 167 2.84 16.94 -2.12
CA ALA A 167 4.13 17.43 -2.62
C ALA A 167 4.19 18.96 -2.70
N MET A 168 3.10 19.59 -3.13
CA MET A 168 2.98 21.05 -3.19
C MET A 168 2.87 21.68 -1.79
N GLU A 169 2.01 21.13 -0.92
CA GLU A 169 1.75 21.65 0.42
C GLU A 169 3.00 21.61 1.31
N TYR A 170 3.81 20.56 1.20
CA TYR A 170 5.04 20.37 1.99
C TYR A 170 6.32 20.69 1.21
N SER A 171 6.23 21.45 0.14
CA SER A 171 7.41 21.92 -0.60
C SER A 171 8.37 22.70 0.32
N GLY A 172 9.66 22.36 0.28
CA GLY A 172 10.68 23.00 1.14
C GLY A 172 10.77 22.43 2.57
N SER A 173 9.89 21.53 3.00
CA SER A 173 9.92 20.92 4.35
C SER A 173 10.98 19.82 4.52
N GLY A 174 11.70 19.43 3.45
CA GLY A 174 12.60 18.28 3.43
C GLY A 174 11.87 16.93 3.21
N ILE A 175 10.55 16.94 3.00
CA ILE A 175 9.77 15.76 2.70
C ILE A 175 9.56 15.64 1.18
N ARG A 176 9.77 14.43 0.67
CA ARG A 176 9.48 14.10 -0.73
C ARG A 176 8.37 13.06 -0.79
N ILE A 177 7.45 13.23 -1.71
CA ILE A 177 6.39 12.26 -1.98
C ILE A 177 6.28 12.01 -3.47
N ASN A 178 6.19 10.73 -3.84
CA ASN A 178 6.05 10.28 -5.22
C ASN A 178 5.04 9.14 -5.31
N ALA A 179 4.54 8.89 -6.52
CA ALA A 179 3.74 7.72 -6.82
C ALA A 179 4.46 6.83 -7.83
N VAL A 180 4.33 5.51 -7.65
CA VAL A 180 4.73 4.50 -8.62
C VAL A 180 3.45 3.85 -9.13
N ALA A 181 3.30 3.76 -10.44
CA ALA A 181 2.12 3.21 -11.12
C ALA A 181 2.47 1.88 -11.84
N PRO A 182 2.43 0.73 -11.13
CA PRO A 182 2.68 -0.55 -11.75
C PRO A 182 1.61 -0.89 -12.81
N GLY A 183 2.03 -1.61 -13.84
CA GLY A 183 1.18 -2.28 -14.83
C GLY A 183 0.80 -3.69 -14.38
N GLY A 184 0.62 -4.59 -15.33
CA GLY A 184 0.49 -6.02 -15.07
C GLY A 184 1.78 -6.55 -14.42
N THR A 185 1.63 -7.24 -13.30
CA THR A 185 2.77 -7.78 -12.55
C THR A 185 2.52 -9.25 -12.27
N GLU A 186 3.42 -10.11 -12.71
CA GLU A 186 3.40 -11.52 -12.31
C GLU A 186 3.72 -11.61 -10.83
N ALA A 187 2.88 -12.32 -10.09
CA ALA A 187 3.05 -12.54 -8.67
C ALA A 187 2.55 -13.93 -8.29
N PRO A 188 3.09 -14.55 -7.23
CA PRO A 188 2.54 -15.78 -6.68
C PRO A 188 1.04 -15.64 -6.35
N PRO A 189 0.31 -16.75 -6.29
CA PRO A 189 -1.08 -16.76 -5.83
C PRO A 189 -1.21 -16.03 -4.49
N ARG A 190 -2.32 -15.31 -4.31
CA ARG A 190 -2.53 -14.56 -3.08
C ARG A 190 -2.74 -15.47 -1.89
N LEU A 191 -2.05 -15.21 -0.80
CA LEU A 191 -2.26 -15.87 0.50
C LEU A 191 -3.62 -15.48 1.09
N THR A 192 -4.01 -14.21 0.92
CA THR A 192 -5.31 -13.69 1.35
C THR A 192 -6.05 -13.11 0.14
N PRO A 193 -7.18 -13.70 -0.28
CA PRO A 193 -7.99 -13.21 -1.38
C PRO A 193 -8.57 -11.81 -1.06
N ARG A 194 -8.91 -11.04 -2.11
CA ARG A 194 -9.52 -9.70 -1.97
C ARG A 194 -11.02 -9.78 -1.68
N ASN A 195 -11.67 -10.81 -2.17
CA ASN A 195 -13.03 -11.22 -1.83
C ASN A 195 -13.10 -12.75 -1.73
N GLU A 196 -14.15 -13.27 -1.14
CA GLU A 196 -14.37 -14.70 -0.95
C GLU A 196 -15.31 -15.29 -2.02
N GLU A 197 -15.84 -14.43 -2.90
CA GLU A 197 -16.78 -14.82 -3.95
C GLU A 197 -16.06 -15.58 -5.07
N GLN A 198 -16.63 -16.69 -5.50
CA GLN A 198 -16.17 -17.39 -6.69
C GLN A 198 -16.67 -16.63 -7.93
N PRO A 199 -15.78 -16.15 -8.81
CA PRO A 199 -16.21 -15.40 -9.97
C PRO A 199 -16.96 -16.29 -10.95
N SER A 200 -18.08 -15.78 -11.48
CA SER A 200 -18.81 -16.38 -12.60
C SER A 200 -17.94 -16.38 -13.88
N GLU A 201 -18.33 -17.18 -14.88
CA GLU A 201 -17.64 -17.18 -16.18
C GLU A 201 -17.66 -15.80 -16.85
N GLN A 202 -18.74 -15.04 -16.67
CA GLN A 202 -18.84 -13.67 -17.18
C GLN A 202 -17.84 -12.74 -16.46
N GLU A 203 -17.68 -12.86 -15.16
CA GLU A 203 -16.70 -12.06 -14.40
C GLU A 203 -15.26 -12.42 -14.74
N LYS A 204 -14.98 -13.69 -15.02
CA LYS A 204 -13.69 -14.12 -15.55
C LYS A 204 -13.38 -13.48 -16.90
N ALA A 205 -14.38 -13.41 -17.80
CA ALA A 205 -14.25 -12.76 -19.09
C ALA A 205 -13.98 -11.24 -18.96
N TRP A 206 -14.67 -10.55 -18.04
CA TRP A 206 -14.41 -9.14 -17.74
C TRP A 206 -13.02 -8.93 -17.14
N TYR A 207 -12.59 -9.83 -16.25
CA TYR A 207 -11.23 -9.78 -15.71
C TYR A 207 -10.16 -10.00 -16.79
N GLN A 208 -10.40 -10.90 -17.75
CA GLN A 208 -9.49 -11.09 -18.89
C GLN A 208 -9.31 -9.81 -19.70
N GLN A 209 -10.37 -9.04 -19.95
CA GLN A 209 -10.27 -7.73 -20.61
C GLN A 209 -9.39 -6.75 -19.83
N VAL A 210 -9.39 -6.83 -18.49
CA VAL A 210 -8.48 -6.03 -17.64
C VAL A 210 -7.03 -6.44 -17.86
N VAL A 211 -6.77 -7.75 -17.95
CA VAL A 211 -5.42 -8.28 -18.21
C VAL A 211 -4.94 -7.84 -19.58
N ASP A 212 -5.74 -8.02 -20.62
CA ASP A 212 -5.40 -7.69 -22.02
C ASP A 212 -5.09 -6.21 -22.21
N GLN A 213 -5.70 -5.33 -21.41
CA GLN A 213 -5.44 -3.89 -21.44
C GLN A 213 -4.10 -3.50 -20.78
N THR A 214 -3.56 -4.33 -19.90
CA THR A 214 -2.39 -3.98 -19.07
C THR A 214 -1.08 -4.62 -19.51
N VAL A 215 -1.13 -5.38 -20.61
CA VAL A 215 0.05 -6.03 -21.24
C VAL A 215 0.69 -5.12 -22.28
#